data_e30738aff33dc6032ae1a3b64a6d6265
#
_entry.id   e30738aff33dc6032ae1a3b64a6d6265
#
_cell.length_a   1.000
_cell.length_b   1.000
_cell.length_c   1.000
_cell.angle_alpha   90.00
_cell.angle_beta   90.00
_cell.angle_gamma   90.00
#
_symmetry.space_group_name_H-M   'P 1'
#
loop_
_entity.id
_entity.type
_entity.pdbx_description
1 polymer ?
#
loop_
_entity_poly.entity_id
_entity_poly.type
_entity_poly.pdbx_seq_one_letter_code
_entity_poly.pdbx_strand_id
1 'polypeptide(L)'
;MALATEELSGGVTKVILEGRLDIEGAAAIDLPMNIIAGSKKAVLVDMQNVSFLGSMGLRALVAPARAIKGRGGRIVLFAPNELVEKVLKTSGTDSLIPVHHDLQSALNALQLS
;
A
#
# COMPACT_ATOMS: atom_id res chain seq x y z
N MET A 1 -3.21 -12.44 -7.95
CA MET A 1 -3.29 -11.11 -7.29
C MET A 1 -4.16 -10.19 -8.12
N ALA A 2 -5.15 -9.61 -7.51
CA ALA A 2 -6.00 -8.63 -8.16
C ALA A 2 -5.76 -7.26 -7.54
N LEU A 3 -5.85 -6.22 -8.34
CA LEU A 3 -5.72 -4.84 -7.91
C LEU A 3 -6.89 -4.04 -8.47
N ALA A 4 -7.59 -3.31 -7.61
CA ALA A 4 -8.64 -2.40 -8.00
C ALA A 4 -8.39 -1.05 -7.33
N THR A 5 -8.92 0.01 -7.88
CA THR A 5 -8.79 1.34 -7.30
C THR A 5 -10.16 1.98 -7.10
N GLU A 6 -10.25 2.82 -6.09
CA GLU A 6 -11.47 3.57 -5.77
C GLU A 6 -11.05 4.95 -5.29
N GLU A 7 -11.62 5.98 -5.89
CA GLU A 7 -11.34 7.35 -5.44
C GLU A 7 -12.27 7.67 -4.27
N LEU A 8 -11.66 8.05 -3.15
CA LEU A 8 -12.40 8.49 -1.96
C LEU A 8 -12.46 10.02 -1.92
N SER A 9 -13.30 10.56 -1.06
CA SER A 9 -13.35 12.00 -0.86
C SER A 9 -12.02 12.50 -0.29
N GLY A 10 -11.71 13.78 -0.56
CA GLY A 10 -10.46 14.37 -0.07
C GLY A 10 -9.23 14.06 -0.89
N GLY A 11 -9.40 13.53 -2.10
CA GLY A 11 -8.28 13.25 -2.99
C GLY A 11 -7.49 11.99 -2.66
N VAL A 12 -8.08 11.07 -1.90
CA VAL A 12 -7.44 9.80 -1.54
C VAL A 12 -7.77 8.74 -2.57
N THR A 13 -6.74 8.06 -3.06
CA THR A 13 -6.90 6.89 -3.92
C THR A 13 -6.75 5.63 -3.07
N LYS A 14 -7.80 4.83 -3.00
CA LYS A 14 -7.76 3.54 -2.31
C LYS A 14 -7.37 2.47 -3.32
N VAL A 15 -6.30 1.75 -3.01
CA VAL A 15 -5.83 0.62 -3.82
C VAL A 15 -6.19 -0.64 -3.07
N ILE A 16 -7.03 -1.48 -3.67
CA ILE A 16 -7.49 -2.72 -3.05
C ILE A 16 -6.72 -3.88 -3.66
N LEU A 17 -5.94 -4.57 -2.82
CA LEU A 17 -5.18 -5.75 -3.24
C LEU A 17 -5.87 -7.00 -2.73
N GLU A 18 -5.92 -8.03 -3.56
CA GLU A 18 -6.53 -9.30 -3.18
C GLU A 18 -5.68 -10.46 -3.69
N GLY A 19 -5.33 -11.37 -2.79
CA GLY A 19 -4.60 -12.58 -3.12
C GLY A 19 -3.23 -12.64 -2.47
N ARG A 20 -2.29 -13.32 -3.14
CA ARG A 20 -0.94 -13.57 -2.62
C ARG A 20 0.05 -12.56 -3.23
N LEU A 21 0.77 -11.85 -2.38
CA LEU A 21 1.86 -10.97 -2.80
C LEU A 21 3.18 -11.74 -2.77
N ASP A 22 3.25 -12.74 -3.64
CA ASP A 22 4.44 -13.54 -3.93
C ASP A 22 5.11 -13.00 -5.20
N ILE A 23 5.98 -13.76 -5.83
CA ILE A 23 6.69 -13.33 -7.03
C ILE A 23 5.71 -12.97 -8.15
N GLU A 24 4.71 -13.83 -8.39
CA GLU A 24 3.70 -13.61 -9.44
C GLU A 24 2.80 -12.42 -9.08
N GLY A 25 2.40 -12.33 -7.81
CA GLY A 25 1.57 -11.22 -7.34
C GLY A 25 2.28 -9.88 -7.47
N ALA A 26 3.56 -9.85 -7.10
CA ALA A 26 4.37 -8.64 -7.23
C ALA A 26 4.48 -8.21 -8.70
N ALA A 27 4.70 -9.16 -9.60
CA ALA A 27 4.76 -8.86 -11.03
C ALA A 27 3.42 -8.33 -11.55
N ALA A 28 2.31 -8.87 -11.06
CA ALA A 28 0.98 -8.46 -11.49
C ALA A 28 0.65 -7.01 -11.13
N ILE A 29 1.14 -6.52 -10.00
CA ILE A 29 0.82 -5.16 -9.54
C ILE A 29 1.89 -4.12 -9.91
N ASP A 30 3.00 -4.53 -10.50
CA ASP A 30 4.14 -3.64 -10.76
C ASP A 30 3.73 -2.43 -11.61
N LEU A 31 3.16 -2.66 -12.78
CA LEU A 31 2.76 -1.57 -13.67
C LEU A 31 1.66 -0.68 -13.07
N PRO A 32 0.53 -1.22 -12.60
CA PRO A 32 -0.51 -0.35 -12.04
C PRO A 32 -0.04 0.42 -10.81
N MET A 33 0.80 -0.16 -9.95
CA MET A 33 1.34 0.56 -8.80
C MET A 33 2.27 1.69 -9.23
N ASN A 34 3.06 1.48 -10.27
CA ASN A 34 3.94 2.53 -10.79
C ASN A 34 3.14 3.70 -11.40
N ILE A 35 2.04 3.39 -12.07
CA ILE A 35 1.15 4.42 -12.61
C ILE A 35 0.54 5.25 -11.47
N ILE A 36 0.07 4.58 -10.43
CA ILE A 36 -0.48 5.25 -9.24
C ILE A 36 0.60 6.12 -8.59
N ALA A 37 1.81 5.58 -8.43
CA ALA A 37 2.91 6.29 -7.80
C ALA A 37 3.32 7.55 -8.57
N GLY A 38 3.13 7.55 -9.89
CA GLY A 38 3.45 8.70 -10.72
C GLY A 38 2.35 9.76 -10.79
N SER A 39 1.14 9.44 -10.37
CA SER A 39 -0.02 10.32 -10.59
C SER A 39 -0.81 10.70 -9.34
N LYS A 40 -0.70 9.94 -8.24
CA LYS A 40 -1.48 10.18 -7.04
C LYS A 40 -0.58 10.61 -5.89
N LYS A 41 -1.13 11.44 -4.98
CA LYS A 41 -0.37 11.95 -3.83
C LYS A 41 -0.82 11.39 -2.49
N ALA A 42 -2.06 10.93 -2.39
CA ALA A 42 -2.58 10.35 -1.16
C ALA A 42 -3.11 8.96 -1.48
N VAL A 43 -2.40 7.92 -1.04
CA VAL A 43 -2.70 6.54 -1.41
C VAL A 43 -2.91 5.68 -0.17
N LEU A 44 -4.05 5.02 -0.10
CA LEU A 44 -4.38 4.05 0.94
C LEU A 44 -4.38 2.67 0.28
N VAL A 45 -3.45 1.81 0.71
CA VAL A 45 -3.39 0.43 0.20
C VAL A 45 -4.13 -0.48 1.15
N ASP A 46 -5.28 -0.98 0.71
CA ASP A 46 -6.10 -1.90 1.50
C ASP A 46 -5.52 -3.30 1.40
N MET A 47 -5.04 -3.80 2.54
CA MET A 47 -4.37 -5.10 2.65
C MET A 47 -5.27 -6.19 3.26
N GLN A 48 -6.55 -5.90 3.48
CA GLN A 48 -7.45 -6.83 4.18
C GLN A 48 -7.53 -8.20 3.51
N ASN A 49 -7.44 -8.22 2.19
CA ASN A 49 -7.60 -9.45 1.42
C ASN A 49 -6.27 -9.99 0.87
N VAL A 50 -5.15 -9.51 1.41
CA VAL A 50 -3.83 -10.06 1.09
C VAL A 50 -3.57 -11.23 2.03
N SER A 51 -3.40 -12.43 1.47
CA SER A 51 -3.26 -13.66 2.24
C SER A 51 -1.80 -14.05 2.51
N PHE A 52 -0.87 -13.50 1.75
CA PHE A 52 0.55 -13.80 1.87
C PHE A 52 1.39 -12.63 1.40
N LEU A 53 2.50 -12.38 2.07
CA LEU A 53 3.43 -11.32 1.69
C LEU A 53 4.86 -11.86 1.78
N GLY A 54 5.53 -11.93 0.64
CA GLY A 54 6.92 -12.34 0.54
C GLY A 54 7.83 -11.17 0.19
N SER A 55 9.13 -11.46 0.03
CA SER A 55 10.14 -10.42 -0.21
C SER A 55 9.90 -9.62 -1.50
N MET A 56 9.45 -10.29 -2.57
CA MET A 56 9.15 -9.59 -3.82
C MET A 56 7.92 -8.69 -3.68
N GLY A 57 6.93 -9.14 -2.89
CA GLY A 57 5.77 -8.33 -2.58
C GLY A 57 6.12 -7.09 -1.77
N LEU A 58 7.06 -7.23 -0.82
CA LEU A 58 7.55 -6.07 -0.07
C LEU A 58 8.18 -5.03 -1.01
N ARG A 59 8.98 -5.48 -1.96
CA ARG A 59 9.61 -4.58 -2.94
C ARG A 59 8.55 -3.89 -3.80
N ALA A 60 7.51 -4.61 -4.18
CA ALA A 60 6.41 -4.06 -4.98
C ALA A 60 5.62 -3.00 -4.23
N LEU A 61 5.65 -3.00 -2.90
CA LEU A 61 5.03 -1.95 -2.08
C LEU A 61 6.00 -0.79 -1.81
N VAL A 62 7.27 -1.11 -1.54
CA VAL A 62 8.27 -0.11 -1.14
C VAL A 62 8.63 0.82 -2.31
N ALA A 63 8.80 0.30 -3.51
CA ALA A 63 9.19 1.12 -4.65
C ALA A 63 8.18 2.23 -4.97
N PRO A 64 6.86 1.94 -5.11
CA PRO A 64 5.90 3.02 -5.33
C PRO A 64 5.78 3.94 -4.11
N ALA A 65 5.95 3.43 -2.90
CA ALA A 65 5.90 4.26 -1.69
C ALA A 65 7.01 5.32 -1.70
N ARG A 66 8.23 4.93 -2.08
CA ARG A 66 9.34 5.88 -2.20
C ARG A 66 9.07 6.94 -3.25
N ALA A 67 8.49 6.56 -4.38
CA ALA A 67 8.15 7.49 -5.46
C ALA A 67 7.08 8.50 -5.00
N ILE A 68 6.03 8.03 -4.33
CA ILE A 68 4.98 8.90 -3.82
C ILE A 68 5.54 9.88 -2.80
N LYS A 69 6.31 9.40 -1.84
CA LYS A 69 6.90 10.24 -0.80
C LYS A 69 7.90 11.24 -1.37
N GLY A 70 8.67 10.82 -2.38
CA GLY A 70 9.62 11.70 -3.06
C GLY A 70 8.96 12.85 -3.81
N ARG A 71 7.68 12.71 -4.15
CA ARG A 71 6.89 13.77 -4.80
C ARG A 71 6.07 14.58 -3.80
N GLY A 72 6.31 14.40 -2.50
CA GLY A 72 5.59 15.11 -1.44
C GLY A 72 4.25 14.49 -1.09
N GLY A 73 3.97 13.27 -1.56
CA GLY A 73 2.74 12.56 -1.25
C GLY A 73 2.85 11.71 -0.01
N ARG A 74 1.78 11.00 0.30
CA ARG A 74 1.69 10.09 1.45
C ARG A 74 1.03 8.79 1.04
N ILE A 75 1.48 7.71 1.67
CA ILE A 75 0.93 6.37 1.45
C ILE A 75 0.85 5.66 2.79
N VAL A 76 -0.23 4.92 3.02
CA VAL A 76 -0.40 4.08 4.21
C VAL A 76 -0.88 2.71 3.79
N LEU A 77 -0.62 1.71 4.64
CA LEU A 77 -1.15 0.35 4.49
C LEU A 77 -2.29 0.20 5.48
N PHE A 78 -3.44 -0.26 5.00
CA PHE A 78 -4.64 -0.38 5.82
C PHE A 78 -5.00 -1.84 6.08
N ALA A 79 -5.13 -2.16 7.37
CA ALA A 79 -5.71 -3.39 7.90
C ALA A 79 -5.08 -4.70 7.37
N PRO A 80 -3.74 -4.85 7.36
CA PRO A 80 -3.14 -6.14 7.05
C PRO A 80 -3.54 -7.15 8.14
N ASN A 81 -3.67 -8.43 7.74
CA ASN A 81 -3.90 -9.47 8.73
C ASN A 81 -2.64 -9.67 9.58
N GLU A 82 -2.76 -10.48 10.64
CA GLU A 82 -1.68 -10.66 11.61
C GLU A 82 -0.39 -11.19 10.99
N LEU A 83 -0.48 -12.17 10.10
CA LEU A 83 0.69 -12.75 9.45
C LEU A 83 1.39 -11.75 8.51
N VAL A 84 0.61 -11.02 7.73
CA VAL A 84 1.11 -10.01 6.82
C VAL A 84 1.75 -8.87 7.60
N GLU A 85 1.12 -8.42 8.67
CA GLU A 85 1.67 -7.35 9.51
C GLU A 85 3.00 -7.77 10.15
N LYS A 86 3.12 -9.02 10.55
CA LYS A 86 4.36 -9.53 11.12
C LYS A 86 5.52 -9.42 10.12
N VAL A 87 5.26 -9.72 8.85
CA VAL A 87 6.26 -9.56 7.79
C VAL A 87 6.64 -8.09 7.62
N LEU A 88 5.66 -7.19 7.63
CA LEU A 88 5.89 -5.75 7.52
C LEU A 88 6.78 -5.25 8.67
N LYS A 89 6.52 -5.69 9.88
CA LYS A 89 7.30 -5.29 11.06
C LYS A 89 8.72 -5.87 11.03
N THR A 90 8.82 -7.17 10.76
CA THR A 90 10.12 -7.86 10.76
C THR A 90 11.06 -7.30 9.70
N SER A 91 10.53 -6.90 8.56
CA SER A 91 11.32 -6.31 7.48
C SER A 91 11.63 -4.83 7.66
N GLY A 92 10.99 -4.17 8.64
CA GLY A 92 11.13 -2.73 8.84
C GLY A 92 10.32 -1.89 7.88
N THR A 93 9.49 -2.52 7.04
CA THR A 93 8.69 -1.81 6.05
C THR A 93 7.69 -0.86 6.69
N ASP A 94 7.17 -1.20 7.87
CA ASP A 94 6.24 -0.35 8.61
C ASP A 94 6.85 0.98 9.08
N SER A 95 8.16 1.10 9.10
CA SER A 95 8.84 2.37 9.36
C SER A 95 8.81 3.28 8.14
N LEU A 96 8.77 2.71 6.95
CA LEU A 96 8.69 3.47 5.70
C LEU A 96 7.25 3.76 5.32
N ILE A 97 6.35 2.77 5.47
CA ILE A 97 4.94 2.89 5.10
C ILE A 97 4.12 2.61 6.36
N PRO A 98 3.52 3.63 6.99
CA PRO A 98 2.74 3.43 8.21
C PRO A 98 1.58 2.45 8.02
N VAL A 99 1.31 1.66 9.04
CA VAL A 99 0.21 0.70 9.07
C VAL A 99 -0.88 1.21 9.99
N HIS A 100 -2.10 1.22 9.51
CA HIS A 100 -3.28 1.62 10.28
C HIS A 100 -4.35 0.54 10.20
N HIS A 101 -5.03 0.30 11.31
CA HIS A 101 -6.05 -0.76 11.38
C HIS A 101 -7.46 -0.21 11.29
N ASP A 102 -7.62 1.09 11.51
CA ASP A 102 -8.90 1.76 11.48
C ASP A 102 -8.88 2.79 10.36
N LEU A 103 -10.00 2.85 9.62
CA LEU A 103 -10.07 3.67 8.41
C LEU A 103 -9.87 5.16 8.70
N GLN A 104 -10.46 5.66 9.79
CA GLN A 104 -10.34 7.07 10.11
C GLN A 104 -8.90 7.48 10.40
N SER A 105 -8.15 6.64 11.14
CA SER A 105 -6.73 6.88 11.39
C SER A 105 -5.92 6.88 10.10
N ALA A 106 -6.22 5.95 9.20
CA ALA A 106 -5.54 5.87 7.90
C ALA A 106 -5.80 7.13 7.08
N LEU A 107 -7.05 7.58 7.02
CA LEU A 107 -7.42 8.78 6.27
C LEU A 107 -6.80 10.03 6.88
N ASN A 108 -6.76 10.13 8.21
CA ASN A 108 -6.13 11.25 8.88
C ASN A 108 -4.64 11.34 8.55
N ALA A 109 -3.96 10.19 8.49
CA ALA A 109 -2.54 10.13 8.16
C ALA A 109 -2.25 10.56 6.73
N LEU A 110 -3.23 10.51 5.85
CA LEU A 110 -3.09 10.88 4.44
C LEU A 110 -3.40 12.35 4.15
N GLN A 111 -3.84 13.11 5.14
CA GLN A 111 -4.16 14.52 4.92
C GLN A 111 -2.89 15.33 4.65
N LEU A 112 -2.87 15.97 3.49
CA LEU A 112 -1.77 16.83 3.06
C LEU A 112 -2.16 18.26 3.37
N SER A 113 -1.85 18.69 4.56
CA SER A 113 -2.17 20.05 5.00
C SER A 113 -1.02 21.00 4.71
#